data_82ceb9eb2b48a3b542f84d0a5024eb71
#
_entry.id   82ceb9eb2b48a3b542f84d0a5024eb71
#
_cell.length_a   1.000
_cell.length_b   1.000
_cell.length_c   1.000
_cell.angle_alpha   90.00
_cell.angle_beta   90.00
_cell.angle_gamma   90.00
#
_symmetry.space_group_name_H-M   'P 1'
#
loop_
_entity.id
_entity.type
_entity.pdbx_description
1 polymer ?
#
loop_
_entity_poly.entity_id
_entity_poly.type
_entity_poly.pdbx_seq_one_letter_code
_entity_poly.pdbx_strand_id
1 'polypeptide(L)'
;MQLIKKQNNYIKSLLVSQSVTLFGTGLVFPFYILFIKEAGANFTEFGIAYALFSLSSALVHKLIGQWSDKFGRKVFLLINSFGTAILFLLFPIASELWHVYVLQIVLGVFGAMHKTSEKAIVADFTDGKERGKIIGKYHGWIAIFSALAVIIGSYISDLFKLSVIFYIGSIILFVSGILVIFLKENISFIK
;
A
#
# COMPACT_ATOMS: atom_id res chain seq x y z
N MET A 1 14.78 12.39 -27.11
CA MET A 1 14.93 10.92 -27.01
C MET A 1 15.40 10.44 -25.62
N GLN A 2 16.42 11.03 -25.00
CA GLN A 2 16.88 10.65 -23.65
C GLN A 2 15.83 10.89 -22.53
N LEU A 3 15.06 11.96 -22.56
CA LEU A 3 14.02 12.28 -21.57
C LEU A 3 12.88 11.26 -21.59
N ILE A 4 12.42 10.84 -22.79
CA ILE A 4 11.35 9.83 -22.93
C ILE A 4 11.83 8.46 -22.39
N LYS A 5 13.08 8.09 -22.62
CA LYS A 5 13.68 6.84 -22.11
C LYS A 5 13.78 6.86 -20.59
N LYS A 6 14.13 8.01 -20.01
CA LYS A 6 14.26 8.22 -18.55
C LYS A 6 12.88 8.15 -17.86
N GLN A 7 11.85 8.77 -18.46
CA GLN A 7 10.46 8.72 -18.01
C GLN A 7 9.92 7.28 -18.02
N ASN A 8 10.18 6.54 -19.08
CA ASN A 8 9.73 5.14 -19.21
C ASN A 8 10.39 4.21 -18.17
N ASN A 9 11.66 4.45 -17.84
CA ASN A 9 12.36 3.69 -16.79
C ASN A 9 11.82 4.01 -15.39
N TYR A 10 11.46 5.27 -15.10
CA TYR A 10 10.86 5.65 -13.81
C TYR A 10 9.51 4.98 -13.60
N ILE A 11 8.62 5.04 -14.62
CA ILE A 11 7.30 4.38 -14.56
C ILE A 11 7.44 2.86 -14.36
N LYS A 12 8.42 2.23 -15.02
CA LYS A 12 8.69 0.79 -14.81
C LYS A 12 9.15 0.49 -13.39
N SER A 13 10.07 1.27 -12.84
CA SER A 13 10.55 1.09 -11.47
C SER A 13 9.43 1.34 -10.46
N LEU A 14 8.59 2.35 -10.70
CA LEU A 14 7.40 2.61 -9.90
C LEU A 14 6.43 1.41 -9.97
N LEU A 15 6.15 0.91 -11.17
CA LEU A 15 5.28 -0.24 -11.37
C LEU A 15 5.77 -1.45 -10.56
N VAL A 16 7.06 -1.75 -10.61
CA VAL A 16 7.65 -2.86 -9.84
C VAL A 16 7.48 -2.65 -8.34
N SER A 17 7.87 -1.49 -7.81
CA SER A 17 7.74 -1.21 -6.38
C SER A 17 6.28 -1.25 -5.90
N GLN A 18 5.35 -0.69 -6.68
CA GLN A 18 3.93 -0.69 -6.32
C GLN A 18 3.29 -2.07 -6.47
N SER A 19 3.72 -2.87 -7.44
CA SER A 19 3.29 -4.28 -7.55
C SER A 19 3.70 -5.07 -6.31
N VAL A 20 4.92 -4.87 -5.80
CA VAL A 20 5.39 -5.50 -4.56
C VAL A 20 4.62 -5.00 -3.34
N THR A 21 4.35 -3.68 -3.25
CA THR A 21 3.51 -3.11 -2.17
C THR A 21 2.13 -3.75 -2.15
N LEU A 22 1.45 -3.80 -3.30
CA LEU A 22 0.09 -4.33 -3.38
C LEU A 22 0.04 -5.85 -3.29
N PHE A 23 1.13 -6.54 -3.64
CA PHE A 23 1.26 -7.95 -3.37
C PHE A 23 1.33 -8.21 -1.85
N GLY A 24 2.18 -7.47 -1.11
CA GLY A 24 2.29 -7.60 0.35
C GLY A 24 0.99 -7.28 1.08
N THR A 25 0.29 -6.20 0.69
CA THR A 25 -1.01 -5.86 1.27
C THR A 25 -2.11 -6.82 0.84
N GLY A 26 -2.09 -7.28 -0.41
CA GLY A 26 -3.06 -8.24 -0.95
C GLY A 26 -3.02 -9.62 -0.28
N LEU A 27 -1.86 -10.02 0.26
CA LEU A 27 -1.74 -11.22 1.10
C LEU A 27 -2.54 -11.12 2.40
N VAL A 28 -2.65 -9.91 2.97
CA VAL A 28 -3.19 -9.69 4.31
C VAL A 28 -4.66 -9.25 4.28
N PHE A 29 -5.01 -8.28 3.45
CA PHE A 29 -6.32 -7.62 3.51
C PHE A 29 -7.52 -8.56 3.38
N PRO A 30 -7.57 -9.53 2.46
CA PRO A 30 -8.72 -10.43 2.34
C PRO A 30 -8.91 -11.33 3.56
N PHE A 31 -7.82 -11.67 4.25
CA PHE A 31 -7.82 -12.60 5.37
C PHE A 31 -7.87 -11.90 6.74
N TYR A 32 -7.79 -10.59 6.75
CA TYR A 32 -7.85 -9.78 7.97
C TYR A 32 -9.13 -10.02 8.77
N ILE A 33 -10.28 -10.20 8.09
CA ILE A 33 -11.56 -10.50 8.75
C ILE A 33 -11.51 -11.84 9.49
N LEU A 34 -10.86 -12.86 8.90
CA LEU A 34 -10.69 -14.16 9.54
C LEU A 34 -9.78 -14.07 10.74
N PHE A 35 -8.69 -13.30 10.63
CA PHE A 35 -7.77 -13.07 11.72
C PHE A 35 -8.45 -12.41 12.94
N ILE A 36 -9.24 -11.35 12.74
CA ILE A 36 -9.99 -10.70 13.83
C ILE A 36 -11.03 -11.66 14.42
N LYS A 37 -11.68 -12.46 13.59
CA LYS A 37 -12.65 -13.44 14.05
C LYS A 37 -12.01 -14.54 14.91
N GLU A 38 -10.81 -15.02 14.57
CA GLU A 38 -10.05 -15.95 15.41
C GLU A 38 -9.65 -15.32 16.75
N ALA A 39 -9.42 -14.00 16.79
CA ALA A 39 -9.19 -13.24 18.01
C ALA A 39 -10.46 -12.98 18.85
N GLY A 40 -11.62 -13.57 18.44
CA GLY A 40 -12.89 -13.49 19.17
C GLY A 40 -13.77 -12.32 18.81
N ALA A 41 -13.42 -11.50 17.83
CA ALA A 41 -14.24 -10.37 17.38
C ALA A 41 -15.45 -10.81 16.55
N ASN A 42 -16.56 -10.11 16.70
CA ASN A 42 -17.76 -10.29 15.90
C ASN A 42 -17.75 -9.38 14.64
N PHE A 43 -18.75 -9.53 13.76
CA PHE A 43 -18.85 -8.73 12.53
C PHE A 43 -19.02 -7.22 12.78
N THR A 44 -19.65 -6.82 13.87
CA THR A 44 -19.81 -5.40 14.23
C THR A 44 -18.46 -4.79 14.58
N GLU A 45 -17.66 -5.48 15.37
CA GLU A 45 -16.31 -5.05 15.75
C GLU A 45 -15.36 -4.97 14.53
N PHE A 46 -15.47 -5.92 13.61
CA PHE A 46 -14.79 -5.82 12.32
C PHE A 46 -15.24 -4.57 11.54
N GLY A 47 -16.57 -4.33 11.48
CA GLY A 47 -17.13 -3.16 10.80
C GLY A 47 -16.61 -1.86 11.38
N ILE A 48 -16.53 -1.75 12.72
CA ILE A 48 -15.96 -0.59 13.42
C ILE A 48 -14.47 -0.43 13.06
N ALA A 49 -13.69 -1.50 13.12
CA ALA A 49 -12.27 -1.47 12.79
C ALA A 49 -12.04 -0.97 11.34
N TYR A 50 -12.81 -1.49 10.38
CA TYR A 50 -12.73 -1.06 8.97
C TYR A 50 -13.21 0.39 8.77
N ALA A 51 -14.24 0.82 9.50
CA ALA A 51 -14.72 2.20 9.48
C ALA A 51 -13.65 3.17 10.01
N LEU A 52 -12.96 2.82 11.10
CA LEU A 52 -11.84 3.61 11.64
C LEU A 52 -10.70 3.77 10.64
N PHE A 53 -10.32 2.68 9.94
CA PHE A 53 -9.36 2.73 8.84
C PHE A 53 -9.82 3.69 7.73
N SER A 54 -11.07 3.57 7.29
CA SER A 54 -11.60 4.37 6.18
C SER A 54 -11.74 5.85 6.55
N LEU A 55 -12.22 6.14 7.77
CA LEU A 55 -12.39 7.51 8.26
C LEU A 55 -11.04 8.20 8.47
N SER A 56 -10.08 7.54 9.12
CA SER A 56 -8.73 8.09 9.31
C SER A 56 -8.07 8.39 7.96
N SER A 57 -8.19 7.49 6.99
CA SER A 57 -7.71 7.71 5.63
C SER A 57 -8.38 8.94 4.98
N ALA A 58 -9.70 9.03 5.06
CA ALA A 58 -10.47 10.12 4.45
C ALA A 58 -10.09 11.50 5.02
N LEU A 59 -9.95 11.60 6.35
CA LEU A 59 -9.64 12.85 7.04
C LEU A 59 -8.26 13.41 6.68
N VAL A 60 -7.27 12.54 6.39
CA VAL A 60 -5.88 12.98 6.14
C VAL A 60 -5.55 13.15 4.66
N HIS A 61 -6.37 12.69 3.71
CA HIS A 61 -6.06 12.76 2.28
C HIS A 61 -5.68 14.17 1.80
N LYS A 62 -6.42 15.20 2.22
CA LYS A 62 -6.13 16.59 1.84
C LYS A 62 -4.77 17.05 2.37
N LEU A 63 -4.48 16.77 3.63
CA LEU A 63 -3.20 17.14 4.26
C LEU A 63 -2.03 16.39 3.60
N ILE A 64 -2.19 15.10 3.36
CA ILE A 64 -1.19 14.28 2.68
C ILE A 64 -0.93 14.80 1.26
N GLY A 65 -1.96 15.20 0.51
CA GLY A 65 -1.79 15.81 -0.81
C GLY A 65 -0.88 17.03 -0.75
N GLN A 66 -1.21 18.00 0.11
CA GLN A 66 -0.42 19.22 0.30
C GLN A 66 1.03 18.95 0.76
N TRP A 67 1.20 18.03 1.69
CA TRP A 67 2.53 17.68 2.20
C TRP A 67 3.35 16.88 1.19
N SER A 68 2.72 15.99 0.41
CA SER A 68 3.42 15.23 -0.61
C SER A 68 3.92 16.10 -1.76
N ASP A 69 3.20 17.17 -2.09
CA ASP A 69 3.66 18.18 -3.06
C ASP A 69 4.84 19.00 -2.52
N LYS A 70 4.89 19.26 -1.19
CA LYS A 70 5.95 20.04 -0.55
C LYS A 70 7.22 19.24 -0.24
N PHE A 71 7.08 18.01 0.30
CA PHE A 71 8.19 17.20 0.81
C PHE A 71 8.64 16.11 -0.18
N GLY A 72 7.94 15.97 -1.30
CA GLY A 72 8.19 14.93 -2.30
C GLY A 72 7.33 13.68 -2.07
N ARG A 73 6.76 13.18 -3.14
CA ARG A 73 5.80 12.06 -3.12
C ARG A 73 6.44 10.74 -2.72
N LYS A 74 7.70 10.55 -3.08
CA LYS A 74 8.51 9.38 -2.74
C LYS A 74 8.62 9.16 -1.24
N VAL A 75 8.77 10.23 -0.46
CA VAL A 75 8.86 10.16 1.01
C VAL A 75 7.61 9.50 1.61
N PHE A 76 6.43 9.85 1.10
CA PHE A 76 5.17 9.28 1.58
C PHE A 76 4.99 7.81 1.17
N LEU A 77 5.50 7.41 0.01
CA LEU A 77 5.56 5.99 -0.37
C LEU A 77 6.49 5.19 0.55
N LEU A 78 7.64 5.76 0.94
CA LEU A 78 8.57 5.14 1.88
C LEU A 78 7.95 4.98 3.27
N ILE A 79 7.35 6.06 3.80
CA ILE A 79 6.67 6.03 5.10
C ILE A 79 5.55 5.00 5.10
N ASN A 80 4.76 4.92 4.03
CA ASN A 80 3.74 3.89 3.89
C ASN A 80 4.34 2.49 3.90
N SER A 81 5.35 2.21 3.07
CA SER A 81 5.89 0.85 2.93
C SER A 81 6.51 0.35 4.23
N PHE A 82 7.40 1.12 4.86
CA PHE A 82 8.03 0.75 6.12
C PHE A 82 7.04 0.81 7.29
N GLY A 83 6.19 1.84 7.35
CA GLY A 83 5.19 1.98 8.40
C GLY A 83 4.18 0.84 8.40
N THR A 84 3.65 0.48 7.23
CA THR A 84 2.72 -0.66 7.11
C THR A 84 3.42 -1.99 7.41
N ALA A 85 4.70 -2.15 7.02
CA ALA A 85 5.48 -3.32 7.40
C ALA A 85 5.57 -3.49 8.92
N ILE A 86 5.85 -2.41 9.64
CA ILE A 86 5.90 -2.42 11.12
C ILE A 86 4.51 -2.73 11.69
N LEU A 87 3.44 -2.10 11.18
CA LEU A 87 2.08 -2.40 11.65
C LEU A 87 1.72 -3.86 11.46
N PHE A 88 2.10 -4.47 10.33
CA PHE A 88 1.84 -5.89 10.10
C PHE A 88 2.54 -6.79 11.13
N LEU A 89 3.70 -6.42 11.64
CA LEU A 89 4.34 -7.14 12.76
C LEU A 89 3.58 -6.97 14.08
N LEU A 90 2.88 -5.86 14.26
CA LEU A 90 2.14 -5.58 15.49
C LEU A 90 0.76 -6.26 15.54
N PHE A 91 0.12 -6.52 14.40
CA PHE A 91 -1.19 -7.19 14.36
C PHE A 91 -1.21 -8.55 15.09
N PRO A 92 -0.28 -9.49 14.85
CA PRO A 92 -0.29 -10.79 15.52
C PRO A 92 -0.08 -10.76 17.05
N ILE A 93 0.46 -9.66 17.58
CA ILE A 93 0.66 -9.47 19.03
C ILE A 93 -0.43 -8.60 19.68
N ALA A 94 -1.38 -8.12 18.90
CA ALA A 94 -2.54 -7.39 19.42
C ALA A 94 -3.46 -8.36 20.20
N SER A 95 -3.44 -8.27 21.53
CA SER A 95 -4.21 -9.15 22.44
C SER A 95 -5.62 -8.66 22.70
N GLU A 96 -5.87 -7.36 22.53
CA GLU A 96 -7.12 -6.71 22.82
C GLU A 96 -7.69 -6.00 21.58
N LEU A 97 -9.00 -5.92 21.49
CA LEU A 97 -9.68 -5.33 20.33
C LEU A 97 -9.32 -3.85 20.11
N TRP A 98 -9.11 -3.09 21.19
CA TRP A 98 -8.71 -1.69 21.05
C TRP A 98 -7.31 -1.51 20.43
N HIS A 99 -6.38 -2.49 20.59
CA HIS A 99 -5.12 -2.48 19.88
C HIS A 99 -5.36 -2.53 18.36
N VAL A 100 -6.28 -3.39 17.93
CA VAL A 100 -6.67 -3.51 16.51
C VAL A 100 -7.25 -2.19 15.99
N TYR A 101 -8.09 -1.51 16.79
CA TYR A 101 -8.66 -0.21 16.39
C TYR A 101 -7.57 0.87 16.20
N VAL A 102 -6.62 0.93 17.11
CA VAL A 102 -5.48 1.88 16.99
C VAL A 102 -4.64 1.55 15.74
N LEU A 103 -4.31 0.27 15.53
CA LEU A 103 -3.56 -0.16 14.34
C LEU A 103 -4.30 0.19 13.04
N GLN A 104 -5.63 0.05 13.00
CA GLN A 104 -6.45 0.40 11.85
C GLN A 104 -6.47 1.91 11.57
N ILE A 105 -6.52 2.75 12.59
CA ILE A 105 -6.43 4.20 12.41
C ILE A 105 -5.09 4.56 11.77
N VAL A 106 -3.98 4.03 12.29
CA VAL A 106 -2.65 4.32 11.75
C VAL A 106 -2.48 3.75 10.34
N LEU A 107 -3.00 2.53 10.10
CA LEU A 107 -3.00 1.90 8.78
C LEU A 107 -3.79 2.73 7.75
N GLY A 108 -4.89 3.36 8.16
CA GLY A 108 -5.67 4.27 7.31
C GLY A 108 -4.87 5.50 6.90
N VAL A 109 -4.08 6.08 7.81
CA VAL A 109 -3.17 7.19 7.51
C VAL A 109 -2.12 6.76 6.48
N PHE A 110 -1.47 5.61 6.68
CA PHE A 110 -0.50 5.09 5.71
C PHE A 110 -1.14 4.75 4.37
N GLY A 111 -2.36 4.20 4.36
CA GLY A 111 -3.12 3.95 3.15
C GLY A 111 -3.44 5.24 2.37
N ALA A 112 -3.71 6.34 3.06
CA ALA A 112 -3.87 7.66 2.44
C ALA A 112 -2.56 8.17 1.82
N MET A 113 -1.43 8.00 2.52
CA MET A 113 -0.10 8.34 2.00
C MET A 113 0.19 7.59 0.70
N HIS A 114 -0.04 6.28 0.69
CA HIS A 114 0.13 5.45 -0.49
C HIS A 114 -0.74 5.93 -1.66
N LYS A 115 -2.06 5.91 -1.48
CA LYS A 115 -3.03 6.22 -2.54
C LYS A 115 -2.86 7.62 -3.13
N THR A 116 -2.61 8.62 -2.30
CA THR A 116 -2.46 10.01 -2.74
C THR A 116 -1.17 10.17 -3.53
N SER A 117 -0.05 9.70 -2.99
CA SER A 117 1.27 9.86 -3.62
C SER A 117 1.39 9.03 -4.90
N GLU A 118 0.91 7.79 -4.93
CA GLU A 118 0.89 6.94 -6.12
C GLU A 118 0.10 7.61 -7.26
N LYS A 119 -1.14 8.02 -6.99
CA LYS A 119 -1.99 8.67 -7.99
C LYS A 119 -1.37 9.94 -8.54
N ALA A 120 -0.76 10.75 -7.67
CA ALA A 120 -0.11 11.98 -8.07
C ALA A 120 1.13 11.69 -8.94
N ILE A 121 1.97 10.73 -8.59
CA ILE A 121 3.11 10.32 -9.43
C ILE A 121 2.63 9.82 -10.78
N VAL A 122 1.66 8.90 -10.80
CA VAL A 122 1.13 8.35 -12.07
C VAL A 122 0.54 9.46 -12.93
N ALA A 123 -0.16 10.45 -12.36
CA ALA A 123 -0.69 11.58 -13.08
C ALA A 123 0.39 12.43 -13.74
N ASP A 124 1.49 12.73 -13.02
CA ASP A 124 2.60 13.56 -13.54
C ASP A 124 3.34 12.90 -14.71
N PHE A 125 3.45 11.58 -14.67
CA PHE A 125 4.17 10.84 -15.70
C PHE A 125 3.29 10.38 -16.88
N THR A 126 1.99 10.66 -16.85
CA THR A 126 1.03 10.23 -17.89
C THR A 126 0.37 11.41 -18.60
N ASP A 127 1.04 12.56 -18.68
CA ASP A 127 0.51 13.72 -19.41
C ASP A 127 0.61 13.49 -20.92
N GLY A 128 -0.52 13.74 -21.67
CA GLY A 128 -0.57 13.64 -23.12
C GLY A 128 -1.66 12.70 -23.68
N LYS A 129 -1.59 12.47 -25.02
CA LYS A 129 -2.62 11.77 -25.79
C LYS A 129 -2.86 10.28 -25.44
N GLU A 130 -1.88 9.59 -24.86
CA GLU A 130 -2.00 8.16 -24.50
C GLU A 130 -2.20 7.92 -22.99
N ARG A 131 -2.55 8.95 -22.22
CA ARG A 131 -2.70 8.89 -20.76
C ARG A 131 -3.54 7.70 -20.28
N GLY A 132 -4.72 7.51 -20.84
CA GLY A 132 -5.62 6.41 -20.46
C GLY A 132 -5.01 5.03 -20.70
N LYS A 133 -4.28 4.83 -21.82
CA LYS A 133 -3.61 3.58 -22.14
C LYS A 133 -2.50 3.24 -21.14
N ILE A 134 -1.69 4.23 -20.74
CA ILE A 134 -0.60 4.04 -19.78
C ILE A 134 -1.16 3.73 -18.40
N ILE A 135 -2.15 4.50 -17.93
CA ILE A 135 -2.83 4.28 -16.65
C ILE A 135 -3.51 2.91 -16.62
N GLY A 136 -4.23 2.54 -17.70
CA GLY A 136 -4.89 1.24 -17.80
C GLY A 136 -3.90 0.08 -17.74
N LYS A 137 -2.76 0.18 -18.44
CA LYS A 137 -1.70 -0.82 -18.37
C LYS A 137 -1.09 -0.91 -16.97
N TYR A 138 -0.83 0.22 -16.33
CA TYR A 138 -0.28 0.28 -14.97
C TYR A 138 -1.21 -0.41 -13.97
N HIS A 139 -2.49 -0.03 -13.92
CA HIS A 139 -3.45 -0.64 -13.01
C HIS A 139 -3.77 -2.09 -13.35
N GLY A 140 -3.75 -2.48 -14.63
CA GLY A 140 -3.90 -3.89 -15.05
C GLY A 140 -2.81 -4.79 -14.47
N TRP A 141 -1.55 -4.38 -14.58
CA TRP A 141 -0.43 -5.12 -13.97
C TRP A 141 -0.57 -5.24 -12.46
N ILE A 142 -0.86 -4.12 -11.77
CA ILE A 142 -1.05 -4.09 -10.33
C ILE A 142 -2.19 -5.03 -9.90
N ALA A 143 -3.31 -5.03 -10.62
CA ALA A 143 -4.44 -5.92 -10.34
C ALA A 143 -4.07 -7.40 -10.47
N ILE A 144 -3.25 -7.77 -11.46
CA ILE A 144 -2.75 -9.15 -11.63
C ILE A 144 -1.91 -9.56 -10.40
N PHE A 145 -0.96 -8.72 -9.98
CA PHE A 145 -0.14 -9.02 -8.79
C PHE A 145 -0.98 -9.10 -7.50
N SER A 146 -1.99 -8.23 -7.36
CA SER A 146 -2.93 -8.29 -6.24
C SER A 146 -3.75 -9.58 -6.24
N ALA A 147 -4.24 -10.03 -7.41
CA ALA A 147 -4.98 -11.29 -7.54
C ALA A 147 -4.11 -12.50 -7.18
N LEU A 148 -2.85 -12.53 -7.67
CA LEU A 148 -1.89 -13.58 -7.31
C LEU A 148 -1.61 -13.59 -5.80
N ALA A 149 -1.51 -12.42 -5.17
CA ALA A 149 -1.32 -12.31 -3.73
C ALA A 149 -2.48 -12.94 -2.94
N VAL A 150 -3.73 -12.70 -3.36
CA VAL A 150 -4.91 -13.31 -2.73
C VAL A 150 -4.88 -14.84 -2.86
N ILE A 151 -4.56 -15.36 -4.05
CA ILE A 151 -4.47 -16.81 -4.28
C ILE A 151 -3.38 -17.42 -3.38
N ILE A 152 -2.17 -16.83 -3.37
CA ILE A 152 -1.07 -17.33 -2.54
C ILE A 152 -1.39 -17.18 -1.07
N GLY A 153 -2.00 -16.07 -0.66
CA GLY A 153 -2.46 -15.83 0.71
C GLY A 153 -3.45 -16.88 1.19
N SER A 154 -4.37 -17.34 0.33
CA SER A 154 -5.32 -18.40 0.69
C SER A 154 -4.61 -19.72 0.98
N TYR A 155 -3.68 -20.14 0.13
CA TYR A 155 -2.89 -21.36 0.39
C TYR A 155 -2.07 -21.27 1.67
N ILE A 156 -1.45 -20.13 1.95
CA ILE A 156 -0.68 -19.93 3.18
C ILE A 156 -1.62 -19.99 4.40
N SER A 157 -2.82 -19.39 4.30
CA SER A 157 -3.80 -19.38 5.40
C SER A 157 -4.39 -20.75 5.68
N ASP A 158 -4.48 -21.64 4.68
CA ASP A 158 -4.93 -23.03 4.86
C ASP A 158 -3.86 -23.91 5.49
N LEU A 159 -2.56 -23.64 5.22
CA LEU A 159 -1.44 -24.45 5.70
C LEU A 159 -0.87 -23.98 7.03
N PHE A 160 -1.01 -22.71 7.36
CA PHE A 160 -0.39 -22.07 8.52
C PHE A 160 -1.40 -21.24 9.30
N LYS A 161 -1.02 -20.80 10.52
CA LYS A 161 -1.81 -19.82 11.29
C LYS A 161 -1.94 -18.51 10.51
N LEU A 162 -3.09 -17.84 10.60
CA LEU A 162 -3.33 -16.57 9.93
C LEU A 162 -2.30 -15.48 10.26
N SER A 163 -1.67 -15.54 11.44
CA SER A 163 -0.56 -14.64 11.81
C SER A 163 0.62 -14.67 10.83
N VAL A 164 0.85 -15.78 10.14
CA VAL A 164 1.98 -15.96 9.22
C VAL A 164 1.87 -15.04 8.01
N ILE A 165 0.65 -14.78 7.51
CA ILE A 165 0.45 -13.87 6.37
C ILE A 165 0.88 -12.43 6.70
N PHE A 166 0.70 -11.99 7.96
CA PHE A 166 1.15 -10.67 8.40
C PHE A 166 2.67 -10.57 8.41
N TYR A 167 3.39 -11.61 8.88
CA TYR A 167 4.85 -11.63 8.86
C TYR A 167 5.40 -11.63 7.44
N ILE A 168 4.84 -12.47 6.56
CA ILE A 168 5.23 -12.50 5.14
C ILE A 168 4.90 -11.16 4.47
N GLY A 169 3.71 -10.62 4.68
CA GLY A 169 3.29 -9.31 4.17
C GLY A 169 4.23 -8.20 4.63
N SER A 170 4.66 -8.22 5.91
CA SER A 170 5.63 -7.28 6.46
C SER A 170 6.97 -7.34 5.74
N ILE A 171 7.52 -8.54 5.53
CA ILE A 171 8.80 -8.72 4.81
C ILE A 171 8.69 -8.17 3.39
N ILE A 172 7.61 -8.48 2.68
CA ILE A 172 7.37 -8.01 1.31
C ILE A 172 7.26 -6.49 1.26
N LEU A 173 6.55 -5.88 2.21
CA LEU A 173 6.44 -4.42 2.30
C LEU A 173 7.78 -3.75 2.63
N PHE A 174 8.59 -4.38 3.46
CA PHE A 174 9.95 -3.92 3.74
C PHE A 174 10.81 -3.93 2.46
N VAL A 175 10.76 -5.02 1.68
CA VAL A 175 11.40 -5.10 0.36
C VAL A 175 10.87 -4.04 -0.58
N SER A 176 9.56 -3.80 -0.61
CA SER A 176 8.97 -2.71 -1.39
C SER A 176 9.53 -1.34 -1.00
N GLY A 177 9.66 -1.06 0.30
CA GLY A 177 10.28 0.16 0.80
C GLY A 177 11.71 0.34 0.28
N ILE A 178 12.52 -0.73 0.27
CA ILE A 178 13.86 -0.71 -0.32
C ILE A 178 13.79 -0.39 -1.82
N LEU A 179 12.87 -1.00 -2.57
CA LEU A 179 12.70 -0.71 -4.01
C LEU A 179 12.32 0.76 -4.22
N VAL A 180 11.47 1.34 -3.37
CA VAL A 180 11.12 2.76 -3.43
C VAL A 180 12.32 3.66 -3.17
N ILE A 181 13.30 3.28 -2.32
CA ILE A 181 14.54 4.05 -2.11
C ILE A 181 15.28 4.26 -3.44
N PHE A 182 15.31 3.25 -4.29
CA PHE A 182 15.98 3.31 -5.60
C PHE A 182 15.20 4.05 -6.68
N LEU A 183 13.95 4.48 -6.43
CA LEU A 183 13.24 5.38 -7.34
C LEU A 183 13.96 6.72 -7.42
N LYS A 184 14.45 7.07 -8.60
CA LYS A 184 15.10 8.36 -8.87
C LYS A 184 14.02 9.42 -9.10
N GLU A 185 13.56 10.09 -8.04
CA GLU A 185 12.68 11.25 -8.15
C GLU A 185 13.43 12.41 -8.82
N ASN A 186 13.00 12.78 -10.01
CA ASN A 186 13.52 13.98 -10.68
C ASN A 186 12.65 15.17 -10.25
N ILE A 187 13.10 15.91 -9.26
CA ILE A 187 12.46 17.13 -8.72
C ILE A 187 12.23 18.20 -9.81
N SER A 188 12.83 18.06 -11.00
CA SER A 188 12.71 19.01 -12.10
C SER A 188 11.33 19.06 -12.79
N PHE A 189 10.37 18.20 -12.42
CA PHE A 189 9.01 18.21 -12.96
C PHE A 189 7.96 18.82 -12.00
N ILE A 190 8.38 19.28 -10.82
CA ILE A 190 7.51 19.91 -9.80
C ILE A 190 7.65 21.45 -9.87
N LYS A 191 7.70 22.02 -11.07
CA LYS A 191 7.59 23.46 -11.27
C LYS A 191 6.46 23.76 -12.23
#